data_832b97b91fff20f26de313402d1ee79d
#
_entry.id   832b97b91fff20f26de313402d1ee79d
#
_cell.length_a   1.000
_cell.length_b   1.000
_cell.length_c   1.000
_cell.angle_alpha   90.00
_cell.angle_beta   90.00
_cell.angle_gamma   90.00
#
_symmetry.space_group_name_H-M   'P 1'
#
loop_
_entity.id
_entity.type
_entity.pdbx_description
1 polymer ?
#
loop_
_entity_poly.entity_id
_entity_poly.type
_entity_poly.pdbx_seq_one_letter_code
_entity_poly.pdbx_strand_id
1 'polypeptide(L)'
;MKNIKCLSVVFALCLVAASFGGAVSADSDASPLSGLPGGAGKPVVMVKYGNSKPDRPHYNLNQADLFYVEEVEWGLTRIAAMFNTKFPSVVGPTRSARISDLEILEQFTSPGIAYSGANDVLLKAIRKSQSISLSPSDRSSFYYRNLSKVAPYNQLLRLSSMMEKETKVGPIKDVGLTFDRNVPAGGVAAKTFSASWPSSKVSGTWGGKSWTVSFDGSLHRDAVSKALLTPKTVVLQFVERKESKYGDRFGGKTPLLKSVGAGRAIVLRNGQSFDGSWSRPTSESGTTFSFANSQIAFDVGQVMIVFVDGGVKKPPFTVK
;
A
#
# COMPACT_ATOMS: atom_id res chain seq x y z
N MET A 1 15.53 -38.98 -78.33
CA MET A 1 14.33 -39.08 -77.42
C MET A 1 14.84 -39.17 -75.97
N LYS A 2 14.86 -38.08 -75.25
CA LYS A 2 15.34 -38.06 -73.83
C LYS A 2 14.15 -37.61 -72.99
N ASN A 3 13.73 -38.48 -72.07
CA ASN A 3 12.65 -38.24 -71.12
C ASN A 3 13.15 -37.32 -69.98
N ILE A 4 12.51 -36.18 -69.81
CA ILE A 4 12.70 -35.28 -68.67
C ILE A 4 11.63 -35.62 -67.64
N LYS A 5 12.07 -36.09 -66.48
CA LYS A 5 11.21 -36.31 -65.28
C LYS A 5 11.09 -34.99 -64.53
N CYS A 6 9.89 -34.44 -64.47
CA CYS A 6 9.55 -33.32 -63.58
C CYS A 6 9.51 -33.81 -62.13
N LEU A 7 10.31 -33.21 -61.28
CA LEU A 7 10.30 -33.43 -59.81
C LEU A 7 9.46 -32.32 -59.18
N SER A 8 8.27 -32.67 -58.71
CA SER A 8 7.40 -31.75 -58.00
C SER A 8 7.82 -31.61 -56.55
N VAL A 9 8.36 -30.44 -56.19
CA VAL A 9 8.66 -30.10 -54.78
C VAL A 9 7.40 -29.52 -54.13
N VAL A 10 6.85 -30.26 -53.20
CA VAL A 10 5.75 -29.79 -52.35
C VAL A 10 6.33 -28.96 -51.22
N PHE A 11 6.12 -27.66 -51.23
CA PHE A 11 6.45 -26.74 -50.15
C PHE A 11 5.33 -26.87 -49.06
N ALA A 12 5.61 -27.52 -47.94
CA ALA A 12 4.74 -27.52 -46.80
C ALA A 12 4.86 -26.18 -46.05
N LEU A 13 3.85 -25.33 -46.17
CA LEU A 13 3.74 -24.06 -45.48
C LEU A 13 3.29 -24.35 -44.03
N CYS A 14 4.21 -24.37 -43.06
CA CYS A 14 3.87 -24.41 -41.65
C CYS A 14 3.30 -23.03 -41.22
N LEU A 15 1.96 -22.94 -41.09
CA LEU A 15 1.33 -21.82 -40.42
C LEU A 15 1.66 -21.89 -38.90
N VAL A 16 2.58 -21.06 -38.45
CA VAL A 16 2.76 -20.75 -37.04
C VAL A 16 1.60 -19.84 -36.61
N ALA A 17 0.59 -20.42 -35.96
CA ALA A 17 -0.43 -19.65 -35.29
C ALA A 17 0.18 -18.93 -34.09
N ALA A 18 0.56 -17.67 -34.30
CA ALA A 18 0.88 -16.77 -33.19
C ALA A 18 -0.39 -16.54 -32.37
N SER A 19 -0.49 -17.20 -31.23
CA SER A 19 -1.51 -16.91 -30.24
C SER A 19 -1.27 -15.49 -29.72
N PHE A 20 -1.95 -14.52 -30.30
CA PHE A 20 -2.07 -13.20 -29.67
C PHE A 20 -2.87 -13.41 -28.39
N GLY A 21 -2.16 -13.53 -27.25
CA GLY A 21 -2.75 -13.36 -25.94
C GLY A 21 -3.41 -11.98 -25.93
N GLY A 22 -4.75 -11.95 -25.95
CA GLY A 22 -5.49 -10.70 -25.86
C GLY A 22 -5.05 -9.98 -24.58
N ALA A 23 -4.46 -8.79 -24.72
CA ALA A 23 -4.27 -7.88 -23.63
C ALA A 23 -5.65 -7.64 -23.00
N VAL A 24 -5.85 -8.09 -21.78
CA VAL A 24 -7.04 -7.72 -20.99
C VAL A 24 -6.97 -6.21 -20.88
N SER A 25 -7.88 -5.52 -21.56
CA SER A 25 -8.03 -4.07 -21.46
C SER A 25 -8.20 -3.75 -19.98
N ALA A 26 -7.24 -3.06 -19.38
CA ALA A 26 -7.41 -2.51 -18.06
C ALA A 26 -8.69 -1.68 -18.08
N ASP A 27 -9.59 -1.93 -17.13
CA ASP A 27 -10.79 -1.12 -16.98
C ASP A 27 -10.37 0.33 -16.82
N SER A 28 -10.77 1.19 -17.75
CA SER A 28 -10.34 2.60 -17.80
C SER A 28 -10.76 3.40 -16.57
N ASP A 29 -11.66 2.85 -15.73
CA ASP A 29 -12.14 3.42 -14.48
C ASP A 29 -11.45 2.80 -13.24
N ALA A 30 -10.51 1.88 -13.42
CA ALA A 30 -9.87 1.17 -12.31
C ALA A 30 -8.93 2.07 -11.50
N SER A 31 -8.94 1.90 -10.17
CA SER A 31 -8.01 2.58 -9.26
C SER A 31 -6.58 2.09 -9.48
N PRO A 32 -5.60 2.99 -9.65
CA PRO A 32 -4.18 2.64 -9.66
C PRO A 32 -3.65 2.04 -8.35
N LEU A 33 -4.43 2.07 -7.25
CA LEU A 33 -4.05 1.54 -5.94
C LEU A 33 -4.57 0.15 -5.65
N SER A 34 -5.66 -0.26 -6.31
CA SER A 34 -6.37 -1.50 -5.96
C SER A 34 -6.90 -2.28 -7.17
N GLY A 35 -6.88 -1.70 -8.37
CA GLY A 35 -7.53 -2.27 -9.55
C GLY A 35 -9.06 -2.33 -9.42
N LEU A 36 -9.65 -1.79 -8.36
CA LEU A 36 -11.09 -1.72 -8.17
C LEU A 36 -11.70 -0.62 -9.05
N PRO A 37 -12.92 -0.79 -9.58
CA PRO A 37 -13.57 0.22 -10.40
C PRO A 37 -13.89 1.49 -9.62
N GLY A 38 -13.99 2.61 -10.33
CA GLY A 38 -14.41 3.90 -9.78
C GLY A 38 -13.31 4.69 -9.09
N GLY A 39 -12.03 4.41 -9.38
CA GLY A 39 -10.90 5.13 -8.77
C GLY A 39 -10.11 6.01 -9.73
N ALA A 40 -10.14 5.71 -11.02
CA ALA A 40 -9.38 6.48 -12.01
C ALA A 40 -9.82 7.96 -12.03
N GLY A 41 -8.83 8.85 -12.03
CA GLY A 41 -9.08 10.29 -12.04
C GLY A 41 -9.73 10.89 -10.79
N LYS A 42 -10.02 10.09 -9.75
CA LYS A 42 -10.51 10.59 -8.47
C LYS A 42 -9.37 11.07 -7.57
N PRO A 43 -9.66 11.94 -6.58
CA PRO A 43 -8.68 12.34 -5.57
C PRO A 43 -8.10 11.15 -4.82
N VAL A 44 -6.87 11.33 -4.31
CA VAL A 44 -6.25 10.37 -3.39
C VAL A 44 -5.93 11.03 -2.05
N VAL A 45 -6.29 10.36 -0.96
CA VAL A 45 -6.05 10.85 0.40
C VAL A 45 -5.35 9.78 1.22
N MET A 46 -4.20 10.14 1.80
CA MET A 46 -3.57 9.39 2.87
C MET A 46 -4.20 9.76 4.21
N VAL A 47 -4.67 8.79 4.96
CA VAL A 47 -5.07 8.97 6.37
C VAL A 47 -4.06 8.26 7.27
N LYS A 48 -3.47 8.98 8.20
CA LYS A 48 -2.51 8.43 9.15
C LYS A 48 -3.21 7.84 10.36
N TYR A 49 -3.17 6.52 10.51
CA TYR A 49 -3.73 5.80 11.65
C TYR A 49 -2.64 5.46 12.68
N GLY A 50 -3.01 5.46 13.96
CA GLY A 50 -2.23 4.76 14.98
C GLY A 50 -2.38 3.24 14.85
N ASN A 51 -1.39 2.48 15.32
CA ASN A 51 -1.48 1.02 15.32
C ASN A 51 -1.08 0.38 16.65
N SER A 52 -0.96 1.16 17.71
CA SER A 52 -0.80 0.61 19.06
C SER A 52 -2.10 -0.03 19.56
N LYS A 53 -2.02 -0.89 20.59
CA LYS A 53 -3.20 -1.58 21.12
C LYS A 53 -4.38 -0.66 21.45
N PRO A 54 -4.22 0.53 22.08
CA PRO A 54 -5.34 1.43 22.34
C PRO A 54 -5.89 2.14 21.11
N ASP A 55 -5.13 2.23 19.99
CA ASP A 55 -5.65 2.78 18.74
C ASP A 55 -6.70 1.85 18.10
N ARG A 56 -6.60 0.56 18.33
CA ARG A 56 -7.47 -0.47 17.73
C ARG A 56 -8.76 -0.69 18.50
N PRO A 57 -9.87 -1.12 17.84
CA PRO A 57 -10.01 -1.36 16.41
C PRO A 57 -10.05 -0.06 15.61
N HIS A 58 -9.57 -0.12 14.35
CA HIS A 58 -9.59 1.00 13.41
C HIS A 58 -10.96 1.17 12.78
N TYR A 59 -11.34 2.41 12.46
CA TYR A 59 -12.56 2.75 11.77
C TYR A 59 -12.33 2.76 10.26
N ASN A 60 -12.96 1.84 9.54
CA ASN A 60 -12.97 1.73 8.08
C ASN A 60 -11.59 1.59 7.40
N LEU A 61 -10.57 1.06 8.09
CA LEU A 61 -9.30 0.71 7.46
C LEU A 61 -9.49 -0.34 6.35
N ASN A 62 -10.47 -1.23 6.50
CA ASN A 62 -10.83 -2.25 5.51
C ASN A 62 -11.44 -1.68 4.21
N GLN A 63 -11.71 -0.36 4.14
CA GLN A 63 -12.17 0.34 2.94
C GLN A 63 -11.07 1.14 2.24
N ALA A 64 -9.85 1.17 2.77
CA ALA A 64 -8.72 1.74 2.07
C ALA A 64 -8.37 0.90 0.84
N ASP A 65 -7.96 1.54 -0.25
CA ASP A 65 -7.51 0.86 -1.47
C ASP A 65 -6.16 0.19 -1.24
N LEU A 66 -5.25 0.92 -0.60
CA LEU A 66 -3.90 0.47 -0.25
C LEU A 66 -3.55 1.00 1.14
N PHE A 67 -2.77 0.26 1.92
CA PHE A 67 -2.20 0.81 3.14
C PHE A 67 -0.79 0.29 3.40
N TYR A 68 0.04 1.19 3.93
CA TYR A 68 1.40 0.90 4.38
C TYR A 68 1.40 0.65 5.89
N VAL A 69 2.17 -0.36 6.33
CA VAL A 69 2.53 -0.56 7.74
C VAL A 69 4.00 -0.20 7.88
N GLU A 70 4.30 0.79 8.69
CA GLU A 70 5.62 1.38 8.83
C GLU A 70 6.06 1.51 10.28
N GLU A 71 7.34 1.27 10.54
CA GLU A 71 7.94 1.49 11.85
C GLU A 71 7.95 2.98 12.18
N VAL A 72 7.68 3.29 13.44
CA VAL A 72 7.83 4.62 14.02
C VAL A 72 8.69 4.53 15.29
N GLU A 73 8.68 5.57 16.11
CA GLU A 73 9.47 5.59 17.37
C GLU A 73 9.19 4.36 18.22
N TRP A 74 10.21 3.91 18.97
CA TRP A 74 10.14 2.84 19.95
C TRP A 74 9.82 1.45 19.37
N GLY A 75 10.01 1.26 18.06
CA GLY A 75 9.64 0.00 17.39
C GLY A 75 8.13 -0.24 17.35
N LEU A 76 7.33 0.79 17.55
CA LEU A 76 5.89 0.78 17.26
C LEU A 76 5.66 0.91 15.77
N THR A 77 4.42 0.66 15.34
CA THR A 77 4.03 0.89 13.95
C THR A 77 2.88 1.90 13.83
N ARG A 78 2.79 2.50 12.65
CA ARG A 78 1.63 3.27 12.19
C ARG A 78 1.18 2.76 10.84
N ILE A 79 -0.02 3.18 10.46
CA ILE A 79 -0.59 2.82 9.16
C ILE A 79 -0.82 4.11 8.37
N ALA A 80 -0.29 4.15 7.15
CA ALA A 80 -0.60 5.17 6.15
C ALA A 80 -1.60 4.56 5.16
N ALA A 81 -2.88 4.87 5.34
CA ALA A 81 -3.96 4.28 4.55
C ALA A 81 -4.38 5.23 3.41
N MET A 82 -4.36 4.73 2.18
CA MET A 82 -4.68 5.45 0.96
C MET A 82 -6.11 5.16 0.54
N PHE A 83 -6.92 6.20 0.42
CA PHE A 83 -8.30 6.15 -0.04
C PHE A 83 -8.42 6.84 -1.39
N ASN A 84 -9.03 6.17 -2.35
CA ASN A 84 -9.24 6.66 -3.71
C ASN A 84 -10.61 6.25 -4.26
N THR A 85 -10.96 4.95 -4.24
CA THR A 85 -12.26 4.49 -4.76
C THR A 85 -13.43 4.92 -3.89
N LYS A 86 -13.23 4.97 -2.58
CA LYS A 86 -14.24 5.30 -1.56
C LYS A 86 -13.68 6.22 -0.49
N PHE A 87 -14.50 7.16 -0.04
CA PHE A 87 -14.24 7.98 1.12
C PHE A 87 -15.28 7.64 2.21
N PRO A 88 -14.92 6.77 3.20
CA PRO A 88 -15.83 6.38 4.26
C PRO A 88 -16.32 7.56 5.09
N SER A 89 -17.54 7.43 5.69
CA SER A 89 -18.11 8.46 6.55
C SER A 89 -17.24 8.79 7.77
N VAL A 90 -16.51 7.80 8.31
CA VAL A 90 -15.60 7.97 9.44
C VAL A 90 -14.34 7.12 9.27
N VAL A 91 -13.19 7.68 9.61
CA VAL A 91 -11.90 7.00 9.60
C VAL A 91 -11.07 7.34 10.84
N GLY A 92 -10.13 6.49 11.22
CA GLY A 92 -9.23 6.73 12.35
C GLY A 92 -9.10 5.53 13.31
N PRO A 93 -8.53 5.72 14.52
CA PRO A 93 -8.05 7.00 15.06
C PRO A 93 -6.90 7.60 14.30
N THR A 94 -7.02 8.91 14.00
CA THR A 94 -5.96 9.64 13.31
C THR A 94 -4.79 9.93 14.24
N ARG A 95 -3.56 9.78 13.73
CA ARG A 95 -2.33 10.00 14.49
C ARG A 95 -1.36 10.87 13.71
N SER A 96 -0.26 11.20 14.37
CA SER A 96 0.74 12.13 13.80
C SER A 96 1.42 11.58 12.57
N ALA A 97 1.66 12.45 11.59
CA ALA A 97 2.47 12.16 10.41
C ALA A 97 3.93 11.87 10.78
N ARG A 98 4.60 11.15 9.91
CA ARG A 98 6.03 10.84 9.99
C ARG A 98 6.74 11.21 8.69
N ILE A 99 8.06 11.29 8.74
CA ILE A 99 8.85 11.73 7.58
C ILE A 99 8.68 10.79 6.37
N SER A 100 8.54 9.49 6.61
CA SER A 100 8.29 8.49 5.55
C SER A 100 6.98 8.73 4.80
N ASP A 101 5.97 9.36 5.43
CA ASP A 101 4.71 9.71 4.76
C ASP A 101 4.94 10.66 3.58
N LEU A 102 5.85 11.64 3.73
CA LEU A 102 6.16 12.57 2.66
C LEU A 102 6.82 11.86 1.48
N GLU A 103 7.77 10.95 1.76
CA GLU A 103 8.42 10.19 0.71
C GLU A 103 7.42 9.29 -0.05
N ILE A 104 6.46 8.67 0.66
CA ILE A 104 5.37 7.92 0.02
C ILE A 104 4.50 8.85 -0.86
N LEU A 105 4.18 10.06 -0.36
CA LEU A 105 3.27 10.97 -1.05
C LEU A 105 3.87 11.66 -2.27
N GLU A 106 5.19 11.75 -2.38
CA GLU A 106 5.86 12.38 -3.53
C GLU A 106 5.57 11.68 -4.86
N GLN A 107 5.15 10.38 -4.85
CA GLN A 107 4.72 9.68 -6.06
C GLN A 107 3.33 10.11 -6.58
N PHE A 108 2.59 10.95 -5.86
CA PHE A 108 1.27 11.45 -6.26
C PHE A 108 1.32 12.93 -6.61
N THR A 109 0.32 13.41 -7.36
CA THR A 109 0.17 14.85 -7.66
C THR A 109 -0.87 15.45 -6.73
N SER A 110 -0.47 16.42 -5.90
CA SER A 110 -1.33 17.11 -4.93
C SER A 110 -2.19 16.16 -4.07
N PRO A 111 -1.61 15.10 -3.47
CA PRO A 111 -2.38 14.17 -2.64
C PRO A 111 -2.84 14.84 -1.34
N GLY A 112 -3.99 14.44 -0.80
CA GLY A 112 -4.40 14.83 0.54
C GLY A 112 -3.64 14.05 1.61
N ILE A 113 -3.29 14.71 2.73
CA ILE A 113 -2.74 14.05 3.92
C ILE A 113 -3.53 14.44 5.16
N ALA A 114 -4.27 13.48 5.74
CA ALA A 114 -5.04 13.62 6.98
C ALA A 114 -4.28 13.00 8.16
N TYR A 115 -3.92 13.81 9.14
CA TYR A 115 -3.12 13.42 10.30
C TYR A 115 -3.49 14.26 11.52
N SER A 116 -3.18 13.81 12.74
CA SER A 116 -3.56 14.55 13.96
C SER A 116 -2.57 15.62 14.39
N GLY A 117 -1.37 15.63 13.82
CA GLY A 117 -0.26 16.54 14.13
C GLY A 117 1.07 15.98 13.66
N ALA A 118 2.14 16.71 13.88
CA ALA A 118 3.52 16.29 13.64
C ALA A 118 4.45 17.16 14.48
N ASN A 119 5.76 16.88 14.51
CA ASN A 119 6.72 17.85 15.05
C ASN A 119 6.83 19.07 14.13
N ASP A 120 7.29 20.21 14.67
CA ASP A 120 7.30 21.50 13.96
C ASP A 120 8.12 21.48 12.66
N VAL A 121 9.23 20.73 12.65
CA VAL A 121 10.08 20.62 11.46
C VAL A 121 9.35 19.88 10.35
N LEU A 122 8.65 18.78 10.70
CA LEU A 122 7.87 18.01 9.76
C LEU A 122 6.62 18.78 9.29
N LEU A 123 5.96 19.55 10.17
CA LEU A 123 4.87 20.44 9.77
C LEU A 123 5.31 21.45 8.70
N LYS A 124 6.52 22.03 8.86
CA LYS A 124 7.10 22.91 7.83
C LYS A 124 7.39 22.16 6.52
N ALA A 125 7.85 20.90 6.60
CA ALA A 125 8.10 20.06 5.42
C ALA A 125 6.80 19.72 4.70
N ILE A 126 5.73 19.34 5.42
CA ILE A 126 4.40 19.09 4.85
C ILE A 126 3.88 20.31 4.11
N ARG A 127 3.98 21.51 4.71
CA ARG A 127 3.54 22.77 4.07
C ARG A 127 4.33 23.14 2.81
N LYS A 128 5.58 22.68 2.69
CA LYS A 128 6.43 22.92 1.52
C LYS A 128 6.29 21.84 0.44
N SER A 129 5.72 20.69 0.79
CA SER A 129 5.47 19.60 -0.16
C SER A 129 4.30 19.93 -1.08
N GLN A 130 4.12 19.12 -2.11
CA GLN A 130 2.92 19.18 -2.97
C GLN A 130 1.66 18.61 -2.31
N SER A 131 1.76 18.05 -1.09
CA SER A 131 0.62 17.45 -0.39
C SER A 131 -0.30 18.51 0.19
N ILE A 132 -1.61 18.29 0.08
CA ILE A 132 -2.64 19.15 0.67
C ILE A 132 -2.86 18.71 2.11
N SER A 133 -2.50 19.57 3.07
CA SER A 133 -2.71 19.30 4.49
C SER A 133 -4.20 19.31 4.84
N LEU A 134 -4.66 18.19 5.36
CA LEU A 134 -6.03 17.97 5.84
C LEU A 134 -6.06 17.76 7.36
N SER A 135 -5.14 18.40 8.08
CA SER A 135 -5.01 18.28 9.54
C SER A 135 -6.15 18.98 10.30
N PRO A 136 -6.34 18.69 11.60
CA PRO A 136 -7.31 19.42 12.41
C PRO A 136 -7.08 20.94 12.48
N SER A 137 -5.84 21.41 12.34
CA SER A 137 -5.56 22.85 12.27
C SER A 137 -6.08 23.50 10.99
N ASP A 138 -6.20 22.74 9.91
CA ASP A 138 -6.66 23.24 8.61
C ASP A 138 -8.13 22.92 8.34
N ARG A 139 -8.68 21.86 8.96
CA ARG A 139 -10.00 21.27 8.70
C ARG A 139 -10.72 20.83 9.98
N SER A 140 -10.69 21.65 11.04
CA SER A 140 -11.18 21.30 12.40
C SER A 140 -12.61 20.77 12.44
N SER A 141 -13.53 21.31 11.64
CA SER A 141 -14.95 20.94 11.64
C SER A 141 -15.24 19.49 11.25
N PHE A 142 -14.28 18.82 10.58
CA PHE A 142 -14.43 17.42 10.18
C PHE A 142 -13.88 16.43 11.20
N TYR A 143 -13.13 16.92 12.20
CA TYR A 143 -12.55 16.09 13.25
C TYR A 143 -13.40 16.11 14.50
N TYR A 144 -13.44 15.00 15.21
CA TYR A 144 -14.08 14.88 16.50
C TYR A 144 -13.41 13.81 17.36
N ARG A 145 -13.72 13.78 18.65
CA ARG A 145 -13.19 12.75 19.56
C ARG A 145 -14.29 11.77 19.93
N ASN A 146 -13.97 10.48 19.80
CA ASN A 146 -14.80 9.42 20.37
C ASN A 146 -14.57 9.37 21.89
N LEU A 147 -15.57 9.74 22.65
CA LEU A 147 -15.48 9.84 24.12
C LEU A 147 -15.41 8.48 24.83
N SER A 148 -15.65 7.35 24.12
CA SER A 148 -15.47 6.01 24.68
C SER A 148 -14.01 5.57 24.76
N LYS A 149 -13.08 6.36 24.23
CA LYS A 149 -11.62 6.12 24.28
C LYS A 149 -10.91 7.36 24.84
N VAL A 150 -9.76 7.14 25.46
CA VAL A 150 -8.92 8.23 25.99
C VAL A 150 -8.08 8.87 24.89
N ALA A 151 -7.77 10.15 25.03
CA ALA A 151 -6.79 10.81 24.17
C ALA A 151 -5.39 10.24 24.42
N PRO A 152 -4.55 10.12 23.38
CA PRO A 152 -4.70 10.58 22.00
C PRO A 152 -5.26 9.50 21.04
N TYR A 153 -5.89 8.44 21.53
CA TYR A 153 -6.31 7.25 20.76
C TYR A 153 -7.75 7.34 20.25
N ASN A 154 -8.34 8.52 20.22
CA ASN A 154 -9.77 8.72 20.04
C ASN A 154 -10.16 9.79 19.01
N GLN A 155 -9.20 10.33 18.25
CA GLN A 155 -9.50 11.33 17.24
C GLN A 155 -9.97 10.66 15.94
N LEU A 156 -11.16 11.00 15.49
CA LEU A 156 -11.78 10.48 14.26
C LEU A 156 -12.00 11.61 13.26
N LEU A 157 -12.08 11.25 11.98
CA LEU A 157 -12.27 12.15 10.85
C LEU A 157 -13.52 11.74 10.07
N ARG A 158 -14.39 12.70 9.74
CA ARG A 158 -15.49 12.55 8.78
C ARG A 158 -14.96 12.73 7.37
N LEU A 159 -14.39 11.64 6.81
CA LEU A 159 -13.64 11.73 5.56
C LEU A 159 -14.52 12.05 4.36
N SER A 160 -15.67 11.40 4.18
CA SER A 160 -16.58 11.70 3.06
C SER A 160 -17.02 13.15 3.05
N SER A 161 -17.50 13.65 4.20
CA SER A 161 -17.95 15.04 4.34
C SER A 161 -16.84 16.06 4.10
N MET A 162 -15.59 15.69 4.44
CA MET A 162 -14.44 16.54 4.13
C MET A 162 -14.18 16.57 2.63
N MET A 163 -14.17 15.40 1.98
CA MET A 163 -13.86 15.28 0.55
C MET A 163 -14.94 15.87 -0.36
N GLU A 164 -16.20 15.93 0.08
CA GLU A 164 -17.28 16.65 -0.62
C GLU A 164 -17.01 18.15 -0.74
N LYS A 165 -16.23 18.71 0.19
CA LYS A 165 -15.91 20.15 0.23
C LYS A 165 -14.46 20.46 -0.19
N GLU A 166 -13.62 19.43 -0.31
CA GLU A 166 -12.22 19.61 -0.64
C GLU A 166 -11.99 19.60 -2.16
N THR A 167 -11.45 20.70 -2.69
CA THR A 167 -11.26 20.90 -4.12
C THR A 167 -9.79 20.97 -4.54
N LYS A 168 -8.86 20.98 -3.57
CA LYS A 168 -7.42 21.13 -3.84
C LYS A 168 -6.69 19.80 -3.99
N VAL A 169 -7.27 18.71 -3.47
CA VAL A 169 -6.69 17.38 -3.60
C VAL A 169 -6.81 16.94 -5.05
N GLY A 170 -5.66 16.65 -5.67
CA GLY A 170 -5.57 16.30 -7.08
C GLY A 170 -6.02 14.87 -7.38
N PRO A 171 -6.33 14.60 -8.66
CA PRO A 171 -6.65 13.27 -9.13
C PRO A 171 -5.43 12.35 -9.03
N ILE A 172 -5.71 11.05 -8.83
CA ILE A 172 -4.66 10.04 -8.82
C ILE A 172 -4.08 9.86 -10.23
N LYS A 173 -2.76 9.69 -10.30
CA LYS A 173 -2.04 9.22 -11.49
C LYS A 173 -1.62 7.76 -11.34
N ASP A 174 -1.10 7.17 -12.39
CA ASP A 174 -0.43 5.88 -12.32
C ASP A 174 0.75 5.93 -11.32
N VAL A 175 0.79 4.96 -10.42
CA VAL A 175 1.81 4.81 -9.37
C VAL A 175 2.67 3.55 -9.56
N GLY A 176 2.66 2.97 -10.76
CA GLY A 176 3.49 1.83 -11.13
C GLY A 176 2.95 0.46 -10.72
N LEU A 177 1.78 0.38 -10.10
CA LEU A 177 1.14 -0.87 -9.75
C LEU A 177 0.29 -1.39 -10.91
N THR A 178 0.36 -2.69 -11.15
CA THR A 178 -0.51 -3.37 -12.12
C THR A 178 -1.40 -4.39 -11.42
N PHE A 179 -2.59 -4.63 -11.96
CA PHE A 179 -3.59 -5.52 -11.36
C PHE A 179 -4.10 -6.53 -12.37
N ASP A 180 -4.17 -7.79 -11.96
CA ASP A 180 -4.76 -8.89 -12.74
C ASP A 180 -5.35 -9.93 -11.77
N ARG A 181 -6.52 -10.47 -12.08
CA ARG A 181 -7.14 -11.56 -11.31
C ARG A 181 -6.48 -12.92 -11.57
N ASN A 182 -5.81 -13.07 -12.72
CA ASN A 182 -5.06 -14.27 -13.04
C ASN A 182 -3.83 -14.40 -12.12
N VAL A 183 -3.57 -15.61 -11.65
CA VAL A 183 -2.43 -15.89 -10.77
C VAL A 183 -1.16 -15.98 -11.62
N PRO A 184 -0.11 -15.19 -11.33
CA PRO A 184 1.18 -15.33 -12.01
C PRO A 184 1.75 -16.73 -11.82
N ALA A 185 2.47 -17.24 -12.83
CA ALA A 185 3.18 -18.51 -12.71
C ALA A 185 4.44 -18.37 -11.83
N GLY A 186 4.91 -19.48 -11.26
CA GLY A 186 6.20 -19.56 -10.55
C GLY A 186 6.15 -19.18 -9.07
N GLY A 187 4.98 -18.89 -8.50
CA GLY A 187 4.83 -18.65 -7.07
C GLY A 187 5.03 -19.91 -6.23
N VAL A 188 5.51 -19.74 -5.01
CA VAL A 188 5.64 -20.80 -4.00
C VAL A 188 4.48 -20.74 -3.03
N ALA A 189 3.86 -21.87 -2.70
CA ALA A 189 2.73 -21.91 -1.75
C ALA A 189 3.10 -21.23 -0.43
N ALA A 190 2.22 -20.36 0.05
CA ALA A 190 2.39 -19.62 1.30
C ALA A 190 1.06 -19.53 2.04
N LYS A 191 1.04 -19.99 3.29
CA LYS A 191 -0.14 -19.98 4.15
C LYS A 191 -0.12 -18.87 5.19
N THR A 192 1.07 -18.42 5.60
CA THR A 192 1.23 -17.39 6.64
C THR A 192 2.38 -16.45 6.31
N PHE A 193 2.28 -15.23 6.79
CA PHE A 193 3.39 -14.28 6.84
C PHE A 193 3.46 -13.57 8.18
N SER A 194 4.62 -13.05 8.54
CA SER A 194 4.78 -12.10 9.63
C SER A 194 5.94 -11.15 9.40
N ALA A 195 5.83 -9.94 9.96
CA ALA A 195 6.93 -9.00 10.15
C ALA A 195 6.86 -8.45 11.59
N SER A 196 8.03 -8.21 12.20
CA SER A 196 8.13 -7.81 13.61
C SER A 196 9.09 -6.65 13.78
N TRP A 197 8.80 -5.81 14.73
CA TRP A 197 9.63 -4.71 15.24
C TRP A 197 9.77 -4.87 16.75
N PRO A 198 10.64 -4.11 17.43
CA PRO A 198 10.84 -4.27 18.89
C PRO A 198 9.56 -4.26 19.72
N SER A 199 8.56 -3.46 19.34
CA SER A 199 7.31 -3.29 20.12
C SER A 199 6.04 -3.60 19.32
N SER A 200 6.13 -4.17 18.13
CA SER A 200 4.96 -4.50 17.32
C SER A 200 5.20 -5.66 16.37
N LYS A 201 4.11 -6.30 15.98
CA LYS A 201 4.11 -7.39 15.01
C LYS A 201 2.87 -7.29 14.12
N VAL A 202 3.07 -7.52 12.84
CA VAL A 202 1.99 -7.80 11.90
C VAL A 202 2.12 -9.23 11.40
N SER A 203 1.00 -9.90 11.21
CA SER A 203 0.97 -11.24 10.61
C SER A 203 -0.32 -11.46 9.86
N GLY A 204 -0.33 -12.46 8.99
CA GLY A 204 -1.55 -12.84 8.30
C GLY A 204 -1.56 -14.31 7.92
N THR A 205 -2.77 -14.80 7.68
CA THR A 205 -3.05 -16.18 7.26
C THR A 205 -3.91 -16.15 6.00
N TRP A 206 -3.55 -16.98 5.02
CA TRP A 206 -4.32 -17.14 3.80
C TRP A 206 -5.64 -17.89 4.08
N GLY A 207 -6.75 -17.25 3.78
CA GLY A 207 -8.10 -17.80 4.01
C GLY A 207 -8.79 -18.34 2.75
N GLY A 208 -8.04 -18.70 1.70
CA GLY A 208 -8.56 -19.21 0.43
C GLY A 208 -8.94 -18.11 -0.59
N LYS A 209 -9.24 -16.90 -0.15
CA LYS A 209 -9.63 -15.77 -1.01
C LYS A 209 -8.88 -14.47 -0.73
N SER A 210 -8.30 -14.33 0.45
CA SER A 210 -7.60 -13.13 0.93
C SER A 210 -6.76 -13.46 2.16
N TRP A 211 -5.89 -12.55 2.56
CA TRP A 211 -5.06 -12.64 3.76
C TRP A 211 -5.80 -12.06 4.96
N THR A 212 -6.05 -12.84 5.99
CA THR A 212 -6.62 -12.34 7.25
C THR A 212 -5.50 -11.79 8.13
N VAL A 213 -5.58 -10.49 8.47
CA VAL A 213 -4.51 -9.75 9.15
C VAL A 213 -4.70 -9.73 10.67
N SER A 214 -3.59 -9.90 11.38
CA SER A 214 -3.47 -9.70 12.83
C SER A 214 -2.41 -8.67 13.17
N PHE A 215 -2.68 -7.82 14.15
CA PHE A 215 -1.69 -6.94 14.77
C PHE A 215 -1.44 -7.38 16.20
N ASP A 216 -0.18 -7.58 16.58
CA ASP A 216 0.28 -8.03 17.90
C ASP A 216 -0.45 -9.30 18.38
N GLY A 217 -0.64 -10.26 17.46
CA GLY A 217 -1.31 -11.54 17.72
C GLY A 217 -2.83 -11.50 17.76
N SER A 218 -3.46 -10.32 17.66
CA SER A 218 -4.92 -10.20 17.65
C SER A 218 -5.46 -10.00 16.24
N LEU A 219 -6.45 -10.80 15.84
CA LEU A 219 -7.17 -10.63 14.58
C LEU A 219 -7.76 -9.22 14.50
N HIS A 220 -7.47 -8.53 13.39
CA HIS A 220 -8.00 -7.19 13.20
C HIS A 220 -9.42 -7.23 12.65
N ARG A 221 -10.33 -6.56 13.37
CA ARG A 221 -11.71 -6.31 12.95
C ARG A 221 -11.95 -4.82 12.87
N ASP A 222 -12.67 -4.41 11.85
CA ASP A 222 -13.09 -3.03 11.69
C ASP A 222 -14.03 -2.57 12.82
N ALA A 223 -13.87 -1.33 13.27
CA ALA A 223 -14.66 -0.79 14.37
C ALA A 223 -16.14 -0.61 14.03
N VAL A 224 -16.48 -0.38 12.75
CA VAL A 224 -17.85 -0.12 12.28
C VAL A 224 -18.51 -1.42 11.85
N SER A 225 -17.99 -2.06 10.82
CA SER A 225 -18.58 -3.23 10.18
C SER A 225 -18.31 -4.54 10.93
N LYS A 226 -17.36 -4.57 11.87
CA LYS A 226 -16.84 -5.78 12.55
C LYS A 226 -16.21 -6.80 11.59
N ALA A 227 -16.15 -6.51 10.30
CA ALA A 227 -15.52 -7.35 9.30
C ALA A 227 -14.00 -7.47 9.56
N LEU A 228 -13.42 -8.60 9.18
CA LEU A 228 -11.99 -8.82 9.23
C LEU A 228 -11.27 -7.90 8.22
N LEU A 229 -10.03 -7.52 8.53
CA LEU A 229 -9.14 -6.87 7.57
C LEU A 229 -8.55 -7.94 6.66
N THR A 230 -8.88 -7.88 5.36
CA THR A 230 -8.63 -8.97 4.42
C THR A 230 -8.07 -8.49 3.08
N PRO A 231 -6.83 -7.94 3.04
CA PRO A 231 -6.20 -7.54 1.78
C PRO A 231 -6.06 -8.74 0.82
N LYS A 232 -6.14 -8.45 -0.47
CA LYS A 232 -5.96 -9.42 -1.55
C LYS A 232 -4.49 -9.69 -1.83
N THR A 233 -3.70 -8.64 -1.78
CA THR A 233 -2.24 -8.70 -1.95
C THR A 233 -1.56 -8.14 -0.70
N VAL A 234 -0.52 -8.83 -0.24
CA VAL A 234 0.39 -8.33 0.79
C VAL A 234 1.79 -8.28 0.22
N VAL A 235 2.49 -7.19 0.45
CA VAL A 235 3.88 -7.01 0.03
C VAL A 235 4.76 -6.82 1.26
N LEU A 236 5.80 -7.63 1.42
CA LEU A 236 6.91 -7.32 2.31
C LEU A 236 7.95 -6.58 1.46
N GLN A 237 7.99 -5.25 1.60
CA GLN A 237 8.93 -4.38 0.89
C GLN A 237 10.14 -4.11 1.79
N PHE A 238 11.32 -4.62 1.38
CA PHE A 238 12.54 -4.44 2.15
C PHE A 238 13.16 -3.09 1.78
N VAL A 239 13.16 -2.17 2.73
CA VAL A 239 13.64 -0.79 2.58
C VAL A 239 14.83 -0.54 3.49
N GLU A 240 15.70 0.40 3.14
CA GLU A 240 16.75 0.86 4.02
C GLU A 240 16.12 1.70 5.15
N ARG A 241 16.42 1.35 6.41
CA ARG A 241 16.04 2.10 7.60
C ARG A 241 17.19 2.98 8.04
N LYS A 242 16.99 4.28 8.08
CA LYS A 242 17.96 5.26 8.57
C LYS A 242 17.43 5.99 9.81
N GLU A 243 18.31 6.40 10.69
CA GLU A 243 17.94 7.38 11.70
C GLU A 243 17.66 8.72 11.03
N SER A 244 16.59 9.37 11.46
CA SER A 244 16.28 10.73 11.03
C SER A 244 16.55 11.72 12.15
N LYS A 245 16.64 13.02 11.77
CA LYS A 245 16.69 14.13 12.74
C LYS A 245 15.35 14.40 13.43
N TYR A 246 14.30 13.73 13.01
CA TYR A 246 12.95 13.87 13.56
C TYR A 246 12.76 12.95 14.76
N GLY A 247 11.88 13.32 15.66
CA GLY A 247 11.55 12.52 16.82
C GLY A 247 10.25 12.96 17.48
N ASP A 248 9.84 12.22 18.49
CA ASP A 248 8.70 12.58 19.31
C ASP A 248 9.12 13.43 20.53
N ARG A 249 8.13 13.95 21.24
CA ARG A 249 8.35 14.74 22.47
C ARG A 249 8.94 13.94 23.64
N PHE A 250 9.03 12.62 23.53
CA PHE A 250 9.56 11.73 24.56
C PHE A 250 10.99 11.26 24.25
N GLY A 251 11.64 11.84 23.24
CA GLY A 251 13.02 11.52 22.86
C GLY A 251 13.17 10.35 21.90
N GLY A 252 12.08 9.73 21.47
CA GLY A 252 12.12 8.67 20.45
C GLY A 252 12.53 9.22 19.09
N LYS A 253 13.47 8.55 18.42
CA LYS A 253 13.86 8.89 17.05
C LYS A 253 12.89 8.26 16.05
N THR A 254 12.35 9.08 15.14
CA THR A 254 11.55 8.59 14.02
C THR A 254 12.46 7.97 12.98
N PRO A 255 12.33 6.68 12.61
CA PRO A 255 13.09 6.16 11.50
C PRO A 255 12.64 6.79 10.18
N LEU A 256 13.58 6.98 9.25
CA LEU A 256 13.31 7.24 7.85
C LEU A 256 13.37 5.89 7.10
N LEU A 257 12.26 5.49 6.54
CA LEU A 257 12.13 4.27 5.73
C LEU A 257 12.22 4.68 4.26
N LYS A 258 13.35 4.34 3.61
CA LYS A 258 13.67 4.79 2.26
C LYS A 258 12.91 3.96 1.22
N SER A 259 11.86 4.55 0.67
CA SER A 259 11.02 3.96 -0.38
C SER A 259 11.38 4.44 -1.79
N VAL A 260 12.40 5.28 -1.93
CA VAL A 260 13.02 5.68 -3.21
C VAL A 260 14.29 4.87 -3.41
N GLY A 261 14.47 4.26 -4.59
CA GLY A 261 15.56 3.39 -4.94
C GLY A 261 15.08 2.03 -5.43
N ALA A 262 15.74 0.97 -4.99
CA ALA A 262 15.36 -0.41 -5.32
C ALA A 262 15.75 -1.35 -4.17
N GLY A 263 15.10 -2.52 -4.13
CA GLY A 263 15.38 -3.52 -3.12
C GLY A 263 14.61 -4.81 -3.34
N ARG A 264 14.75 -5.75 -2.41
CA ARG A 264 13.97 -6.99 -2.40
C ARG A 264 12.51 -6.70 -2.04
N ALA A 265 11.60 -7.46 -2.63
CA ALA A 265 10.20 -7.52 -2.22
C ALA A 265 9.68 -8.95 -2.29
N ILE A 266 8.81 -9.32 -1.35
CA ILE A 266 8.03 -10.55 -1.43
C ILE A 266 6.58 -10.18 -1.62
N VAL A 267 6.01 -10.53 -2.77
CA VAL A 267 4.59 -10.32 -3.06
C VAL A 267 3.82 -11.58 -2.69
N LEU A 268 2.80 -11.44 -1.87
CA LEU A 268 1.93 -12.52 -1.39
C LEU A 268 0.53 -12.30 -1.97
N ARG A 269 0.09 -13.20 -2.83
CA ARG A 269 -1.25 -13.19 -3.41
C ARG A 269 -1.73 -14.61 -3.72
N ASN A 270 -3.03 -14.84 -3.68
CA ASN A 270 -3.65 -16.12 -4.03
C ASN A 270 -3.04 -17.35 -3.30
N GLY A 271 -2.57 -17.16 -2.05
CA GLY A 271 -1.95 -18.24 -1.27
C GLY A 271 -0.55 -18.64 -1.76
N GLN A 272 0.11 -17.75 -2.50
CA GLN A 272 1.47 -17.94 -3.01
C GLN A 272 2.35 -16.75 -2.65
N SER A 273 3.66 -16.97 -2.58
CA SER A 273 4.70 -15.97 -2.43
C SER A 273 5.56 -15.90 -3.68
N PHE A 274 5.92 -14.68 -4.06
CA PHE A 274 6.78 -14.34 -5.18
C PHE A 274 7.93 -13.49 -4.64
N ASP A 275 9.11 -14.09 -4.50
CA ASP A 275 10.31 -13.41 -3.98
C ASP A 275 11.05 -12.73 -5.13
N GLY A 276 11.00 -11.42 -5.17
CA GLY A 276 11.49 -10.59 -6.25
C GLY A 276 12.03 -9.26 -5.78
N SER A 277 11.77 -8.21 -6.52
CA SER A 277 12.31 -6.88 -6.26
C SER A 277 11.26 -5.78 -6.41
N TRP A 278 11.55 -4.62 -5.80
CA TRP A 278 10.85 -3.37 -6.05
C TRP A 278 11.82 -2.33 -6.61
N SER A 279 11.29 -1.37 -7.37
CA SER A 279 12.02 -0.23 -7.90
C SER A 279 11.17 1.03 -7.92
N ARG A 280 11.75 2.13 -7.45
CA ARG A 280 11.24 3.49 -7.50
C ARG A 280 12.40 4.44 -7.76
N PRO A 281 12.76 4.69 -9.02
CA PRO A 281 14.01 5.40 -9.38
C PRO A 281 14.11 6.83 -8.86
N THR A 282 13.01 7.56 -8.80
CA THR A 282 12.93 8.94 -8.28
C THR A 282 11.80 9.09 -7.28
N SER A 283 11.76 10.20 -6.58
CA SER A 283 10.68 10.51 -5.62
C SER A 283 9.31 10.63 -6.28
N GLU A 284 9.25 11.09 -7.54
CA GLU A 284 8.02 11.28 -8.30
C GLU A 284 7.59 10.02 -9.07
N SER A 285 8.48 9.04 -9.19
CA SER A 285 8.17 7.76 -9.84
C SER A 285 7.19 6.95 -9.01
N GLY A 286 6.32 6.19 -9.66
CA GLY A 286 5.58 5.11 -9.03
C GLY A 286 6.51 3.96 -8.62
N THR A 287 6.03 3.11 -7.72
CA THR A 287 6.76 1.91 -7.27
C THR A 287 6.34 0.70 -8.09
N THR A 288 7.29 0.07 -8.77
CA THR A 288 7.07 -1.19 -9.49
C THR A 288 7.57 -2.38 -8.69
N PHE A 289 6.91 -3.52 -8.85
CA PHE A 289 7.32 -4.80 -8.25
C PHE A 289 7.55 -5.83 -9.34
N SER A 290 8.63 -6.60 -9.25
CA SER A 290 9.03 -7.55 -10.28
C SER A 290 9.35 -8.92 -9.69
N PHE A 291 9.01 -9.96 -10.46
CA PHE A 291 9.37 -11.36 -10.19
C PHE A 291 9.79 -12.00 -11.51
N ALA A 292 10.86 -12.81 -11.49
CA ALA A 292 11.42 -13.48 -12.67
C ALA A 292 11.61 -12.53 -13.89
N ASN A 293 12.18 -11.34 -13.63
CA ASN A 293 12.46 -10.27 -14.61
C ASN A 293 11.23 -9.65 -15.31
N SER A 294 10.03 -9.87 -14.78
CA SER A 294 8.80 -9.25 -15.29
C SER A 294 8.07 -8.54 -14.15
N GLN A 295 7.33 -7.49 -14.48
CA GLN A 295 6.47 -6.83 -13.50
C GLN A 295 5.41 -7.81 -13.02
N ILE A 296 5.24 -7.93 -11.70
CA ILE A 296 4.21 -8.77 -11.10
C ILE A 296 2.95 -7.98 -10.86
N ALA A 297 1.83 -8.45 -11.43
CA ALA A 297 0.52 -7.87 -11.18
C ALA A 297 0.01 -8.29 -9.79
N PHE A 298 -0.66 -7.38 -9.08
CA PHE A 298 -1.37 -7.63 -7.83
C PHE A 298 -2.77 -8.21 -8.11
N ASP A 299 -3.35 -8.93 -7.14
CA ASP A 299 -4.77 -9.31 -7.24
C ASP A 299 -5.65 -8.08 -7.01
N VAL A 300 -6.75 -7.98 -7.78
CA VAL A 300 -7.70 -6.86 -7.69
C VAL A 300 -8.36 -6.82 -6.30
N GLY A 301 -8.18 -5.72 -5.61
CA GLY A 301 -8.71 -5.47 -4.26
C GLY A 301 -7.70 -4.76 -3.37
N GLN A 302 -8.01 -4.69 -2.08
CA GLN A 302 -7.15 -3.99 -1.12
C GLN A 302 -5.73 -4.54 -1.10
N VAL A 303 -4.74 -3.64 -1.09
CA VAL A 303 -3.31 -3.95 -1.01
C VAL A 303 -2.75 -3.55 0.36
N MET A 304 -1.91 -4.39 0.93
CA MET A 304 -1.14 -4.11 2.14
C MET A 304 0.35 -4.15 1.83
N ILE A 305 1.06 -3.06 2.07
CA ILE A 305 2.52 -2.99 1.94
C ILE A 305 3.12 -2.86 3.35
N VAL A 306 4.03 -3.74 3.69
CA VAL A 306 4.74 -3.76 4.97
C VAL A 306 6.18 -3.38 4.71
N PHE A 307 6.64 -2.26 5.26
CA PHE A 307 8.05 -1.88 5.21
C PHE A 307 8.83 -2.69 6.24
N VAL A 308 9.78 -3.49 5.75
CA VAL A 308 10.69 -4.32 6.54
C VAL A 308 12.08 -3.73 6.42
N ASP A 309 12.82 -3.63 7.52
CA ASP A 309 14.22 -3.19 7.48
C ASP A 309 15.08 -4.19 6.71
N GLY A 310 15.46 -3.82 5.49
CA GLY A 310 16.33 -4.61 4.61
C GLY A 310 17.82 -4.41 4.87
N GLY A 311 18.20 -3.43 5.70
CA GLY A 311 19.59 -3.12 6.05
C GLY A 311 20.20 -4.05 7.09
N VAL A 312 19.42 -4.93 7.71
CA VAL A 312 19.90 -5.90 8.71
C VAL A 312 20.16 -7.27 8.10
N LYS A 313 21.17 -8.00 8.63
CA LYS A 313 21.55 -9.34 8.11
C LYS A 313 20.40 -10.36 8.14
N LYS A 314 19.49 -10.24 9.11
CA LYS A 314 18.30 -11.10 9.25
C LYS A 314 17.09 -10.22 9.48
N PRO A 315 16.43 -9.73 8.43
CA PRO A 315 15.20 -8.98 8.58
C PRO A 315 14.14 -9.79 9.36
N PRO A 316 13.40 -9.17 10.27
CA PRO A 316 12.50 -9.86 11.18
C PRO A 316 11.16 -10.20 10.51
N PHE A 317 11.18 -11.16 9.59
CA PHE A 317 9.98 -11.63 8.88
C PHE A 317 9.94 -13.15 8.75
N THR A 318 8.76 -13.69 8.46
CA THR A 318 8.56 -15.08 8.04
C THR A 318 7.54 -15.15 6.91
N VAL A 319 7.72 -16.09 5.98
CA VAL A 319 6.73 -16.55 5.01
C VAL A 319 6.75 -18.08 5.03
N LYS A 320 5.59 -18.73 5.18
CA LYS A 320 5.47 -20.19 5.30
C LYS A 320 4.26 -20.71 4.54
#